data_a612e62445c438a2425fa1dd662d0cd2
#
_entry.id   a612e62445c438a2425fa1dd662d0cd2
#
_cell.length_a   1.000
_cell.length_b   1.000
_cell.length_c   1.000
_cell.angle_alpha   90.00
_cell.angle_beta   90.00
_cell.angle_gamma   90.00
#
_symmetry.space_group_name_H-M   'P 1'
#
loop_
_entity.id
_entity.type
_entity.pdbx_description
1 polymer ?
#
loop_
_entity_poly.entity_id
_entity_poly.type
_entity_poly.pdbx_seq_one_letter_code
_entity_poly.pdbx_strand_id
1 'polypeptide(L)'
;MKQPKVASFFTGIGGFDIGFEQAGFDVSFQCEIHTFCKSVLNYHWPKTLWAKDILKIDPEVIPDSEVWCGGFPCQDLSVATGSKGRHGLNGSRSGLFFRLSELAEINKPRVILIENVYGLLNSNKGRDFAELLYTLSSLGYAVSWRLLNSRYFGIPQSRPRIYICAWMDSPTAAGNVLFENRSPAHLKNERSAFLTTSWQQGFSPIAPKLAFCLAATSGRHTGTDWSRTYIPYVNEVRRLTPLECERLQGFPDHWTKLHLQNVGVEKSDSLRYHALGNAVSVPVVSWIAKRIHEQLEGAAIACNLRSNQLRFLTETLESWPGLLGPKMISGNLSEVQESDAKVIWPKAGVLWKDEFVANNTYPSPAEPIYADLMDIIEHGRPDARYFLSPNAAEGILRRVDSQNRYLFPYLRSALEKLSGRALHKNRDLDISLQIELSLPGSVECV
;
A
#
# COMPACT_ATOMS: atom_id res chain seq x y z
N MET A 1 -31.54 -2.43 4.67
CA MET A 1 -30.96 -2.56 3.29
C MET A 1 -30.14 -3.83 3.24
N LYS A 2 -29.97 -4.47 2.09
CA LYS A 2 -29.09 -5.63 1.93
C LYS A 2 -27.65 -5.17 2.08
N GLN A 3 -26.84 -5.88 2.82
CA GLN A 3 -25.42 -5.58 3.01
C GLN A 3 -24.70 -5.64 1.66
N PRO A 4 -23.96 -4.59 1.26
CA PRO A 4 -23.25 -4.60 0.00
C PRO A 4 -22.12 -5.63 0.00
N LYS A 5 -21.82 -6.20 -1.16
CA LYS A 5 -20.85 -7.27 -1.32
C LYS A 5 -19.55 -6.78 -1.94
N VAL A 6 -18.45 -7.39 -1.51
CA VAL A 6 -17.13 -7.19 -2.10
C VAL A 6 -16.53 -8.50 -2.60
N ALA A 7 -15.94 -8.47 -3.80
CA ALA A 7 -15.11 -9.53 -4.35
C ALA A 7 -13.65 -9.06 -4.37
N SER A 8 -12.73 -9.82 -3.78
CA SER A 8 -11.32 -9.47 -3.72
C SER A 8 -10.46 -10.35 -4.63
N PHE A 9 -9.55 -9.71 -5.35
CA PHE A 9 -8.61 -10.34 -6.28
C PHE A 9 -7.18 -10.05 -5.82
N PHE A 10 -6.28 -11.01 -6.03
CA PHE A 10 -4.92 -10.92 -5.47
C PHE A 10 -4.98 -10.71 -3.95
N THR A 11 -5.88 -11.44 -3.33
CA THR A 11 -6.40 -11.21 -1.99
C THR A 11 -5.32 -11.20 -0.90
N GLY A 12 -4.20 -11.91 -1.13
CA GLY A 12 -3.14 -12.05 -0.14
C GLY A 12 -3.65 -12.72 1.12
N ILE A 13 -3.45 -12.07 2.25
CA ILE A 13 -3.92 -12.54 3.56
C ILE A 13 -5.21 -11.85 4.04
N GLY A 14 -5.97 -11.25 3.12
CA GLY A 14 -7.28 -10.68 3.42
C GLY A 14 -7.26 -9.23 3.93
N GLY A 15 -6.25 -8.42 3.56
CA GLY A 15 -6.18 -7.04 4.02
C GLY A 15 -7.29 -6.14 3.47
N PHE A 16 -7.71 -6.35 2.23
CA PHE A 16 -8.88 -5.70 1.67
C PHE A 16 -10.15 -6.20 2.36
N ASP A 17 -10.27 -7.52 2.51
CA ASP A 17 -11.45 -8.17 3.08
C ASP A 17 -11.77 -7.63 4.48
N ILE A 18 -10.78 -7.60 5.40
CA ILE A 18 -10.95 -7.00 6.73
C ILE A 18 -11.37 -5.52 6.63
N GLY A 19 -10.70 -4.75 5.78
CA GLY A 19 -11.00 -3.32 5.64
C GLY A 19 -12.42 -3.07 5.16
N PHE A 20 -12.94 -3.89 4.25
CA PHE A 20 -14.31 -3.82 3.77
C PHE A 20 -15.31 -4.35 4.81
N GLU A 21 -15.03 -5.45 5.53
CA GLU A 21 -15.90 -5.92 6.63
C GLU A 21 -16.04 -4.86 7.73
N GLN A 22 -14.95 -4.16 8.10
CA GLN A 22 -14.99 -3.04 9.04
C GLN A 22 -15.85 -1.86 8.55
N ALA A 23 -16.09 -1.76 7.25
CA ALA A 23 -16.96 -0.78 6.63
C ALA A 23 -18.38 -1.30 6.36
N GLY A 24 -18.72 -2.53 6.80
CA GLY A 24 -20.04 -3.09 6.68
C GLY A 24 -20.32 -3.87 5.40
N PHE A 25 -19.31 -4.30 4.65
CA PHE A 25 -19.48 -5.17 3.47
C PHE A 25 -19.44 -6.65 3.83
N ASP A 26 -20.07 -7.47 2.99
CA ASP A 26 -19.97 -8.93 2.99
C ASP A 26 -18.94 -9.39 1.95
N VAL A 27 -17.95 -10.21 2.38
CA VAL A 27 -16.92 -10.76 1.49
C VAL A 27 -17.50 -11.96 0.73
N SER A 28 -17.84 -11.75 -0.53
CA SER A 28 -18.54 -12.74 -1.36
C SER A 28 -17.61 -13.66 -2.15
N PHE A 29 -16.40 -13.19 -2.49
CA PHE A 29 -15.46 -13.93 -3.33
C PHE A 29 -14.02 -13.51 -3.06
N GLN A 30 -13.11 -14.49 -3.17
CA GLN A 30 -11.65 -14.30 -2.99
C GLN A 30 -10.87 -15.01 -4.10
N CYS A 31 -9.82 -14.37 -4.63
CA CYS A 31 -8.90 -15.00 -5.59
C CYS A 31 -7.44 -14.84 -5.14
N GLU A 32 -6.77 -15.97 -4.84
CA GLU A 32 -5.39 -15.96 -4.35
C GLU A 32 -4.62 -17.22 -4.79
N ILE A 33 -3.46 -17.01 -5.43
CA ILE A 33 -2.64 -18.10 -5.96
C ILE A 33 -1.68 -18.69 -4.92
N HIS A 34 -1.26 -17.88 -3.94
CA HIS A 34 -0.23 -18.29 -2.98
C HIS A 34 -0.80 -19.21 -1.89
N THR A 35 -0.26 -20.40 -1.78
CA THR A 35 -0.81 -21.46 -0.92
C THR A 35 -0.90 -21.07 0.56
N PHE A 36 0.11 -20.39 1.11
CA PHE A 36 0.09 -19.93 2.50
C PHE A 36 -1.01 -18.88 2.71
N CYS A 37 -1.12 -17.89 1.81
CA CYS A 37 -2.16 -16.87 1.90
C CYS A 37 -3.55 -17.51 1.86
N LYS A 38 -3.76 -18.48 0.94
CA LYS A 38 -4.99 -19.24 0.89
C LYS A 38 -5.30 -19.96 2.21
N SER A 39 -4.29 -20.54 2.89
CA SER A 39 -4.51 -21.18 4.19
C SER A 39 -4.98 -20.17 5.25
N VAL A 40 -4.45 -18.93 5.22
CA VAL A 40 -4.92 -17.84 6.09
C VAL A 40 -6.36 -17.47 5.75
N LEU A 41 -6.68 -17.29 4.46
CA LEU A 41 -8.04 -16.96 4.02
C LEU A 41 -9.05 -18.04 4.42
N ASN A 42 -8.74 -19.30 4.19
CA ASN A 42 -9.64 -20.42 4.56
C ASN A 42 -9.86 -20.51 6.09
N TYR A 43 -8.89 -20.09 6.90
CA TYR A 43 -9.03 -20.06 8.34
C TYR A 43 -10.02 -18.97 8.80
N HIS A 44 -9.92 -17.77 8.21
CA HIS A 44 -10.75 -16.62 8.61
C HIS A 44 -12.09 -16.58 7.87
N TRP A 45 -12.14 -17.01 6.60
CA TRP A 45 -13.35 -17.03 5.77
C TRP A 45 -13.62 -18.43 5.18
N PRO A 46 -13.95 -19.44 6.03
CA PRO A 46 -14.10 -20.82 5.57
C PRO A 46 -15.29 -21.06 4.63
N LYS A 47 -16.21 -20.11 4.55
CA LYS A 47 -17.44 -20.23 3.74
C LYS A 47 -17.43 -19.37 2.47
N THR A 48 -16.46 -18.46 2.32
CA THR A 48 -16.38 -17.58 1.17
C THR A 48 -15.95 -18.37 -0.07
N LEU A 49 -16.61 -18.10 -1.19
CA LEU A 49 -16.21 -18.67 -2.48
C LEU A 49 -14.83 -18.15 -2.88
N TRP A 50 -14.02 -19.03 -3.43
CA TRP A 50 -12.67 -18.65 -3.80
C TRP A 50 -12.20 -19.31 -5.10
N ALA A 51 -11.30 -18.64 -5.82
CA ALA A 51 -10.57 -19.15 -6.97
C ALA A 51 -9.05 -19.09 -6.71
N LYS A 52 -8.30 -19.98 -7.36
CA LYS A 52 -6.85 -20.01 -7.23
C LYS A 52 -6.14 -19.04 -8.16
N ASP A 53 -6.53 -19.00 -9.40
CA ASP A 53 -5.79 -18.36 -10.49
C ASP A 53 -6.75 -17.51 -11.32
N ILE A 54 -6.57 -16.21 -11.30
CA ILE A 54 -7.41 -15.25 -12.00
C ILE A 54 -7.50 -15.54 -13.52
N LEU A 55 -6.42 -16.08 -14.11
CA LEU A 55 -6.37 -16.42 -15.53
C LEU A 55 -7.34 -17.56 -15.92
N LYS A 56 -7.77 -18.34 -14.91
CA LYS A 56 -8.62 -19.53 -15.09
C LYS A 56 -10.05 -19.34 -14.55
N ILE A 57 -10.38 -18.14 -14.08
CA ILE A 57 -11.71 -17.88 -13.55
C ILE A 57 -12.71 -17.83 -14.70
N ASP A 58 -13.79 -18.60 -14.58
CA ASP A 58 -14.99 -18.40 -15.36
C ASP A 58 -15.75 -17.19 -14.78
N PRO A 59 -16.08 -16.18 -15.60
CA PRO A 59 -16.81 -15.00 -15.12
C PRO A 59 -18.12 -15.34 -14.39
N GLU A 60 -18.80 -16.42 -14.76
CA GLU A 60 -20.09 -16.83 -14.18
C GLU A 60 -19.98 -17.33 -12.74
N VAL A 61 -18.79 -17.75 -12.30
CA VAL A 61 -18.60 -18.23 -10.90
C VAL A 61 -18.39 -17.07 -9.90
N ILE A 62 -18.15 -15.85 -10.39
CA ILE A 62 -17.99 -14.68 -9.53
C ILE A 62 -19.38 -14.19 -9.10
N PRO A 63 -19.68 -14.18 -7.78
CA PRO A 63 -20.96 -13.68 -7.30
C PRO A 63 -21.18 -12.21 -7.66
N ASP A 64 -22.42 -11.84 -7.91
CA ASP A 64 -22.79 -10.42 -8.05
C ASP A 64 -22.34 -9.63 -6.82
N SER A 65 -21.47 -8.67 -7.04
CA SER A 65 -20.80 -7.89 -6.00
C SER A 65 -20.66 -6.44 -6.45
N GLU A 66 -21.11 -5.52 -5.60
CA GLU A 66 -21.08 -4.09 -5.90
C GLU A 66 -19.65 -3.56 -6.06
N VAL A 67 -18.72 -4.14 -5.29
CA VAL A 67 -17.33 -3.69 -5.26
C VAL A 67 -16.38 -4.83 -5.60
N TRP A 68 -15.44 -4.56 -6.48
CA TRP A 68 -14.26 -5.39 -6.70
C TRP A 68 -13.03 -4.67 -6.16
N CYS A 69 -12.13 -5.39 -5.52
CA CYS A 69 -10.88 -4.81 -5.01
C CYS A 69 -9.69 -5.73 -5.24
N GLY A 70 -8.49 -5.14 -5.32
CA GLY A 70 -7.26 -5.91 -5.45
C GLY A 70 -6.00 -5.09 -5.64
N GLY A 71 -4.85 -5.75 -5.43
CA GLY A 71 -3.52 -5.20 -5.69
C GLY A 71 -2.73 -6.14 -6.60
N PHE A 72 -2.76 -5.93 -7.90
CA PHE A 72 -2.01 -6.77 -8.83
C PHE A 72 -0.50 -6.45 -8.79
N PRO A 73 0.39 -7.44 -9.12
CA PRO A 73 1.83 -7.20 -9.18
C PRO A 73 2.21 -6.12 -10.19
N CYS A 74 3.02 -5.14 -9.80
CA CYS A 74 3.40 -3.99 -10.62
C CYS A 74 4.14 -4.38 -11.93
N GLN A 75 4.81 -5.54 -11.95
CA GLN A 75 5.58 -6.01 -13.11
C GLN A 75 4.71 -6.44 -14.29
N ASP A 76 3.44 -6.72 -14.07
CA ASP A 76 2.55 -7.29 -15.11
C ASP A 76 2.05 -6.29 -16.14
N LEU A 77 2.09 -4.99 -15.87
CA LEU A 77 1.77 -3.96 -16.85
C LEU A 77 2.90 -3.76 -17.89
N SER A 78 4.16 -3.85 -17.44
CA SER A 78 5.33 -3.63 -18.31
C SER A 78 5.57 -4.75 -19.33
N VAL A 79 5.11 -5.98 -19.07
CA VAL A 79 5.23 -7.13 -19.97
C VAL A 79 4.26 -7.01 -21.16
N ALA A 80 3.14 -6.29 -21.01
CA ALA A 80 2.16 -6.08 -22.08
C ALA A 80 2.64 -5.12 -23.18
N THR A 81 3.66 -4.29 -22.91
CA THR A 81 4.23 -3.31 -23.85
C THR A 81 5.41 -3.83 -24.67
N GLY A 82 5.55 -5.17 -24.81
CA GLY A 82 6.55 -5.75 -25.70
C GLY A 82 6.42 -5.20 -27.14
N SER A 83 7.56 -4.80 -27.69
CA SER A 83 7.89 -3.97 -28.84
C SER A 83 7.23 -4.24 -30.21
N LYS A 84 5.99 -4.72 -30.27
CA LYS A 84 5.26 -4.92 -31.55
C LYS A 84 3.84 -4.38 -31.46
N GLY A 85 3.70 -3.16 -31.97
CA GLY A 85 2.51 -2.67 -32.64
C GLY A 85 1.23 -2.64 -31.84
N ARG A 86 0.74 -1.44 -31.63
CA ARG A 86 -0.68 -1.15 -31.33
C ARG A 86 -1.58 -1.89 -32.36
N HIS A 87 -2.02 -3.07 -32.02
CA HIS A 87 -3.16 -3.67 -32.67
C HIS A 87 -4.34 -3.46 -31.72
N GLY A 88 -5.42 -2.87 -32.26
CA GLY A 88 -6.64 -2.57 -31.53
C GLY A 88 -7.17 -3.79 -30.75
N LEU A 89 -8.31 -3.66 -30.08
CA LEU A 89 -8.97 -4.55 -29.11
C LEU A 89 -8.82 -6.09 -29.24
N ASN A 90 -8.14 -6.57 -30.29
CA ASN A 90 -7.92 -8.00 -30.62
C ASN A 90 -6.47 -8.51 -30.37
N GLY A 91 -5.55 -7.71 -29.82
CA GLY A 91 -4.24 -8.20 -29.42
C GLY A 91 -4.31 -8.89 -28.06
N SER A 92 -3.71 -10.09 -27.91
CA SER A 92 -3.64 -10.79 -26.63
C SER A 92 -2.90 -9.93 -25.60
N ARG A 93 -3.63 -9.22 -24.75
CA ARG A 93 -3.09 -8.48 -23.63
C ARG A 93 -2.78 -9.50 -22.52
N SER A 94 -1.51 -9.85 -22.40
CA SER A 94 -1.05 -10.77 -21.36
C SER A 94 -0.66 -10.00 -20.11
N GLY A 95 -1.53 -9.97 -19.12
CA GLY A 95 -1.25 -9.37 -17.82
C GLY A 95 -2.42 -9.55 -16.87
N LEU A 96 -2.12 -9.69 -15.59
CA LEU A 96 -3.15 -9.97 -14.57
C LEU A 96 -4.16 -8.82 -14.43
N PHE A 97 -3.72 -7.57 -14.63
CA PHE A 97 -4.61 -6.41 -14.66
C PHE A 97 -5.60 -6.48 -15.84
N PHE A 98 -5.14 -6.85 -17.03
CA PHE A 98 -6.02 -6.95 -18.19
C PHE A 98 -7.04 -8.07 -18.03
N ARG A 99 -6.63 -9.19 -17.39
CA ARG A 99 -7.58 -10.26 -17.06
C ARG A 99 -8.63 -9.80 -16.05
N LEU A 100 -8.25 -9.04 -15.04
CA LEU A 100 -9.22 -8.42 -14.12
C LEU A 100 -10.19 -7.50 -14.88
N SER A 101 -9.68 -6.72 -15.83
CA SER A 101 -10.50 -5.81 -16.64
C SER A 101 -11.48 -6.54 -17.56
N GLU A 102 -11.06 -7.65 -18.17
CA GLU A 102 -11.94 -8.53 -18.98
C GLU A 102 -13.07 -9.13 -18.15
N LEU A 103 -12.73 -9.61 -16.93
CA LEU A 103 -13.75 -10.11 -16.01
C LEU A 103 -14.71 -8.98 -15.58
N ALA A 104 -14.19 -7.76 -15.35
CA ALA A 104 -14.99 -6.61 -14.98
C ALA A 104 -15.90 -6.11 -16.14
N GLU A 105 -15.47 -6.27 -17.40
CA GLU A 105 -16.29 -5.97 -18.56
C GLU A 105 -17.56 -6.83 -18.63
N ILE A 106 -17.43 -8.09 -18.24
CA ILE A 106 -18.54 -9.07 -18.22
C ILE A 106 -19.44 -8.84 -16.99
N ASN A 107 -18.86 -8.82 -15.80
CA ASN A 107 -19.60 -8.78 -14.52
C ASN A 107 -20.04 -7.37 -14.10
N LYS A 108 -19.42 -6.32 -14.64
CA LYS A 108 -19.77 -4.90 -14.45
C LYS A 108 -19.94 -4.49 -12.99
N PRO A 109 -18.94 -4.72 -12.11
CA PRO A 109 -19.02 -4.24 -10.75
C PRO A 109 -19.21 -2.71 -10.74
N ARG A 110 -19.95 -2.19 -9.78
CA ARG A 110 -20.20 -0.74 -9.70
C ARG A 110 -18.93 0.03 -9.36
N VAL A 111 -18.06 -0.57 -8.55
CA VAL A 111 -16.81 0.04 -8.08
C VAL A 111 -15.66 -0.95 -8.23
N ILE A 112 -14.51 -0.46 -8.70
CA ILE A 112 -13.25 -1.19 -8.68
C ILE A 112 -12.24 -0.37 -7.87
N LEU A 113 -11.72 -0.94 -6.78
CA LEU A 113 -10.67 -0.35 -5.95
C LEU A 113 -9.35 -1.10 -6.17
N ILE A 114 -8.35 -0.40 -6.67
CA ILE A 114 -7.02 -0.98 -6.93
C ILE A 114 -5.99 -0.30 -6.01
N GLU A 115 -5.10 -1.10 -5.42
CA GLU A 115 -3.89 -0.61 -4.74
C GLU A 115 -2.65 -1.02 -5.52
N ASN A 116 -1.65 -0.13 -5.55
CA ASN A 116 -0.35 -0.46 -6.12
C ASN A 116 0.78 0.37 -5.50
N VAL A 117 2.03 0.02 -5.82
CA VAL A 117 3.19 0.79 -5.38
C VAL A 117 3.23 2.16 -6.06
N TYR A 118 3.82 3.16 -5.38
CA TYR A 118 3.98 4.52 -5.92
C TYR A 118 4.73 4.55 -7.26
N GLY A 119 5.67 3.61 -7.48
CA GLY A 119 6.44 3.50 -8.71
C GLY A 119 5.59 3.30 -9.97
N LEU A 120 4.35 2.82 -9.85
CA LEU A 120 3.42 2.67 -10.98
C LEU A 120 3.21 3.99 -11.76
N LEU A 121 3.17 5.14 -11.08
CA LEU A 121 3.02 6.45 -11.73
C LEU A 121 4.16 6.80 -12.70
N ASN A 122 5.35 6.21 -12.49
CA ASN A 122 6.53 6.47 -13.30
C ASN A 122 6.95 5.29 -14.17
N SER A 123 6.27 4.15 -14.04
CA SER A 123 6.57 2.91 -14.75
C SER A 123 6.50 3.15 -16.27
N ASN A 124 7.48 2.62 -17.02
CA ASN A 124 7.59 2.79 -18.46
C ASN A 124 7.37 4.25 -18.93
N LYS A 125 8.05 5.20 -18.26
CA LYS A 125 7.91 6.65 -18.50
C LYS A 125 6.49 7.19 -18.27
N GLY A 126 5.70 6.57 -17.37
CA GLY A 126 4.32 6.93 -17.03
C GLY A 126 3.25 6.30 -17.94
N ARG A 127 3.66 5.52 -18.94
CA ARG A 127 2.73 4.91 -19.91
C ARG A 127 1.92 3.78 -19.33
N ASP A 128 2.50 2.99 -18.41
CA ASP A 128 1.77 1.89 -17.79
C ASP A 128 0.58 2.41 -16.97
N PHE A 129 0.74 3.56 -16.31
CA PHE A 129 -0.36 4.20 -15.61
C PHE A 129 -1.41 4.79 -16.57
N ALA A 130 -0.98 5.40 -17.68
CA ALA A 130 -1.89 5.88 -18.73
C ALA A 130 -2.74 4.71 -19.32
N GLU A 131 -2.12 3.57 -19.57
CA GLU A 131 -2.82 2.38 -20.10
C GLU A 131 -3.84 1.82 -19.09
N LEU A 132 -3.51 1.83 -17.79
CA LEU A 132 -4.45 1.45 -16.74
C LEU A 132 -5.66 2.40 -16.73
N LEU A 133 -5.43 3.71 -16.76
CA LEU A 133 -6.49 4.71 -16.78
C LEU A 133 -7.37 4.56 -18.02
N TYR A 134 -6.75 4.37 -19.20
CA TYR A 134 -7.46 4.17 -20.46
C TYR A 134 -8.33 2.91 -20.42
N THR A 135 -7.78 1.80 -19.95
CA THR A 135 -8.51 0.54 -19.88
C THR A 135 -9.77 0.67 -19.01
N LEU A 136 -9.65 1.28 -17.81
CA LEU A 136 -10.82 1.48 -16.96
C LEU A 136 -11.83 2.47 -17.54
N SER A 137 -11.35 3.55 -18.16
CA SER A 137 -12.22 4.53 -18.80
C SER A 137 -12.97 3.96 -20.00
N SER A 138 -12.33 3.13 -20.81
CA SER A 138 -12.97 2.47 -21.96
C SER A 138 -14.09 1.50 -21.56
N LEU A 139 -14.04 0.98 -20.33
CA LEU A 139 -15.12 0.17 -19.75
C LEU A 139 -16.26 1.00 -19.15
N GLY A 140 -16.22 2.34 -19.26
CA GLY A 140 -17.24 3.25 -18.75
C GLY A 140 -17.04 3.71 -17.31
N TYR A 141 -15.88 3.45 -16.71
CA TYR A 141 -15.59 3.93 -15.36
C TYR A 141 -15.01 5.36 -15.37
N ALA A 142 -15.50 6.19 -14.46
CA ALA A 142 -14.78 7.36 -14.01
C ALA A 142 -13.70 6.93 -13.02
N VAL A 143 -12.49 7.47 -13.14
CA VAL A 143 -11.34 6.99 -12.36
C VAL A 143 -10.75 8.11 -11.52
N SER A 144 -10.66 7.93 -10.21
CA SER A 144 -9.86 8.78 -9.33
C SER A 144 -8.65 8.03 -8.82
N TRP A 145 -7.56 8.75 -8.55
CA TRP A 145 -6.38 8.18 -7.92
C TRP A 145 -5.79 9.12 -6.88
N ARG A 146 -5.21 8.56 -5.82
CA ARG A 146 -4.52 9.32 -4.78
C ARG A 146 -3.43 8.50 -4.13
N LEU A 147 -2.25 9.12 -3.95
CA LEU A 147 -1.21 8.58 -3.09
C LEU A 147 -1.61 8.77 -1.64
N LEU A 148 -1.64 7.67 -0.88
CA LEU A 148 -1.87 7.67 0.57
C LEU A 148 -0.69 7.00 1.28
N ASN A 149 -0.43 7.40 2.53
CA ASN A 149 0.64 6.80 3.33
C ASN A 149 0.09 6.34 4.68
N SER A 150 0.29 5.06 5.01
CA SER A 150 -0.23 4.40 6.21
C SER A 150 0.07 5.14 7.51
N ARG A 151 1.18 5.90 7.58
CA ARG A 151 1.58 6.71 8.75
C ARG A 151 0.53 7.74 9.20
N TYR A 152 -0.42 8.06 8.35
CA TYR A 152 -1.47 9.02 8.62
C TYR A 152 -2.82 8.36 8.96
N PHE A 153 -2.82 7.03 9.13
CA PHE A 153 -4.00 6.22 9.39
C PHE A 153 -3.86 5.38 10.67
N GLY A 154 -3.09 5.86 11.65
CA GLY A 154 -2.88 5.17 12.92
C GLY A 154 -1.89 4.01 12.86
N ILE A 155 -1.07 3.93 11.79
CA ILE A 155 -0.03 2.92 11.63
C ILE A 155 1.34 3.60 11.58
N PRO A 156 2.27 3.27 12.49
CA PRO A 156 3.59 3.90 12.53
C PRO A 156 4.53 3.32 11.48
N GLN A 157 4.09 3.27 10.21
CA GLN A 157 4.84 2.78 9.07
C GLN A 157 4.80 3.76 7.90
N SER A 158 5.96 4.13 7.36
CA SER A 158 6.03 4.88 6.11
C SER A 158 5.82 3.93 4.93
N ARG A 159 4.56 3.80 4.49
CA ARG A 159 4.15 2.95 3.37
C ARG A 159 3.28 3.74 2.39
N PRO A 160 3.90 4.52 1.48
CA PRO A 160 3.16 5.22 0.43
C PRO A 160 2.65 4.21 -0.62
N ARG A 161 1.36 4.31 -0.96
CA ARG A 161 0.70 3.50 -1.99
C ARG A 161 -0.25 4.34 -2.80
N ILE A 162 -0.35 4.03 -4.08
CA ILE A 162 -1.36 4.63 -4.95
C ILE A 162 -2.65 3.82 -4.83
N TYR A 163 -3.74 4.48 -4.52
CA TYR A 163 -5.09 3.92 -4.54
C TYR A 163 -5.84 4.51 -5.73
N ILE A 164 -6.52 3.65 -6.48
CA ILE A 164 -7.24 3.98 -7.70
C ILE A 164 -8.67 3.49 -7.50
N CYS A 165 -9.64 4.41 -7.52
CA CYS A 165 -11.05 4.09 -7.42
C CYS A 165 -11.72 4.36 -8.77
N ALA A 166 -12.19 3.31 -9.42
CA ALA A 166 -12.98 3.38 -10.63
C ALA A 166 -14.46 3.18 -10.27
N TRP A 167 -15.31 4.15 -10.63
CA TRP A 167 -16.74 4.13 -10.34
C TRP A 167 -17.53 4.20 -11.64
N MET A 168 -18.46 3.27 -11.86
CA MET A 168 -19.26 3.22 -13.06
C MET A 168 -20.10 4.50 -13.24
N ASP A 169 -19.89 5.21 -14.36
CA ASP A 169 -20.62 6.42 -14.77
C ASP A 169 -20.69 7.56 -13.75
N SER A 170 -19.82 7.60 -12.73
CA SER A 170 -19.89 8.65 -11.72
C SER A 170 -18.53 9.19 -11.28
N PRO A 171 -18.01 10.23 -11.95
CA PRO A 171 -16.77 10.89 -11.54
C PRO A 171 -16.88 11.56 -10.16
N THR A 172 -18.06 12.05 -9.77
CA THR A 172 -18.30 12.62 -8.43
C THR A 172 -18.12 11.56 -7.36
N ALA A 173 -18.73 10.38 -7.54
CA ALA A 173 -18.58 9.28 -6.59
C ALA A 173 -17.14 8.78 -6.54
N ALA A 174 -16.48 8.58 -7.69
CA ALA A 174 -15.06 8.20 -7.74
C ALA A 174 -14.17 9.19 -6.99
N GLY A 175 -14.37 10.49 -7.19
CA GLY A 175 -13.62 11.53 -6.52
C GLY A 175 -13.94 11.61 -5.02
N ASN A 176 -15.20 11.57 -4.63
CA ASN A 176 -15.62 11.62 -3.23
C ASN A 176 -15.06 10.46 -2.39
N VAL A 177 -14.74 9.32 -2.99
CA VAL A 177 -14.09 8.20 -2.30
C VAL A 177 -12.67 8.58 -1.86
N LEU A 178 -11.88 9.22 -2.69
CA LEU A 178 -10.47 9.50 -2.41
C LEU A 178 -10.21 10.93 -1.96
N PHE A 179 -11.09 11.89 -2.26
CA PHE A 179 -10.93 13.29 -1.90
C PHE A 179 -11.97 13.73 -0.88
N GLU A 180 -11.56 14.63 -0.03
CA GLU A 180 -12.40 15.25 1.00
C GLU A 180 -12.66 16.71 0.63
N ASN A 181 -13.75 17.27 1.14
CA ASN A 181 -14.11 18.67 0.95
C ASN A 181 -13.24 19.66 1.77
N ARG A 182 -12.22 19.15 2.46
CA ARG A 182 -11.24 19.92 3.23
C ARG A 182 -9.84 19.57 2.79
N SER A 183 -8.97 20.58 2.70
CA SER A 183 -7.54 20.33 2.54
C SER A 183 -6.98 19.66 3.80
N PRO A 184 -6.04 18.73 3.66
CA PRO A 184 -5.32 18.20 4.81
C PRO A 184 -4.73 19.35 5.63
N ALA A 185 -4.89 19.30 6.95
CA ALA A 185 -4.20 20.22 7.84
C ALA A 185 -2.70 20.18 7.53
N HIS A 186 -2.00 21.32 7.67
CA HIS A 186 -0.56 21.38 7.44
C HIS A 186 0.12 20.26 8.24
N LEU A 187 0.58 19.24 7.49
CA LEU A 187 1.29 18.12 8.10
C LEU A 187 2.55 18.69 8.75
N LYS A 188 2.62 18.63 10.06
CA LYS A 188 3.88 18.86 10.75
C LYS A 188 4.86 17.86 10.14
N ASN A 189 5.97 18.35 9.58
CA ASN A 189 7.12 17.51 9.28
C ASN A 189 7.63 16.96 10.61
N GLU A 190 6.98 15.92 11.11
CA GLU A 190 7.48 15.18 12.26
C GLU A 190 8.70 14.40 11.77
N ARG A 191 9.84 15.03 12.02
CA ARG A 191 11.15 14.40 11.90
C ARG A 191 11.14 13.17 12.79
N SER A 192 11.73 12.10 12.31
CA SER A 192 11.79 10.82 13.02
C SER A 192 12.47 11.00 14.37
N ALA A 193 11.69 11.20 15.42
CA ALA A 193 12.20 11.15 16.78
C ALA A 193 12.38 9.68 17.19
N PHE A 194 13.34 9.43 18.06
CA PHE A 194 13.54 8.11 18.66
C PHE A 194 12.94 8.07 20.05
N LEU A 195 12.29 6.98 20.36
CA LEU A 195 11.67 6.73 21.64
C LEU A 195 12.38 5.58 22.33
N THR A 196 12.50 5.68 23.65
CA THR A 196 12.90 4.58 24.52
C THR A 196 11.87 4.40 25.61
N THR A 197 11.67 3.17 26.04
CA THR A 197 10.83 2.87 27.20
C THR A 197 11.67 2.23 28.30
N SER A 198 11.29 2.44 29.52
CA SER A 198 11.87 1.82 30.71
C SER A 198 11.10 0.54 31.09
N TRP A 199 10.95 -0.41 30.16
CA TRP A 199 10.17 -1.64 30.45
C TRP A 199 10.79 -2.52 31.52
N GLN A 200 12.11 -2.71 31.45
CA GLN A 200 12.85 -3.44 32.44
C GLN A 200 14.26 -2.84 32.61
N GLN A 201 14.78 -2.85 33.81
CA GLN A 201 16.11 -2.36 34.05
C GLN A 201 17.15 -3.12 33.23
N GLY A 202 17.87 -2.43 32.35
CA GLY A 202 18.89 -3.01 31.46
C GLY A 202 18.38 -3.59 30.14
N PHE A 203 17.05 -3.64 29.89
CA PHE A 203 16.48 -4.18 28.66
C PHE A 203 15.37 -3.27 28.11
N SER A 204 15.75 -2.05 27.75
CA SER A 204 14.83 -1.09 27.12
C SER A 204 15.17 -0.95 25.65
N PRO A 205 14.22 -1.16 24.71
CA PRO A 205 14.45 -0.95 23.29
C PRO A 205 14.55 0.55 23.00
N ILE A 206 15.34 0.88 21.98
CA ILE A 206 15.36 2.20 21.38
C ILE A 206 14.77 2.03 19.97
N ALA A 207 13.64 2.67 19.70
CA ALA A 207 12.96 2.49 18.42
C ALA A 207 12.72 3.82 17.73
N PRO A 208 12.76 3.88 16.39
CA PRO A 208 12.28 5.04 15.67
C PRO A 208 10.78 5.20 15.90
N LYS A 209 10.27 6.44 15.90
CA LYS A 209 8.80 6.65 15.92
C LYS A 209 8.09 5.97 14.77
N LEU A 210 8.75 5.89 13.63
CA LEU A 210 8.19 5.42 12.38
C LEU A 210 9.02 4.27 11.80
N ALA A 211 8.37 3.17 11.49
CA ALA A 211 8.98 2.06 10.78
C ALA A 211 9.14 2.35 9.28
N PHE A 212 10.17 1.76 8.68
CA PHE A 212 10.27 1.65 7.22
C PHE A 212 9.15 0.75 6.66
N CYS A 213 8.89 0.89 5.36
CA CYS A 213 7.94 0.05 4.66
C CYS A 213 8.29 -1.45 4.80
N LEU A 214 7.34 -2.25 5.25
CA LEU A 214 7.49 -3.70 5.23
C LEU A 214 7.57 -4.19 3.79
N ALA A 215 8.55 -5.03 3.51
CA ALA A 215 8.73 -5.71 2.24
C ALA A 215 8.60 -7.22 2.40
N ALA A 216 8.27 -7.93 1.34
CA ALA A 216 8.19 -9.39 1.30
C ALA A 216 9.48 -10.08 1.78
N THR A 217 10.61 -9.37 1.70
CA THR A 217 11.92 -9.81 2.14
C THR A 217 12.30 -9.38 3.55
N SER A 218 11.39 -8.78 4.34
CA SER A 218 11.70 -8.24 5.68
C SER A 218 12.21 -9.28 6.68
N GLY A 219 11.89 -10.57 6.48
CA GLY A 219 12.45 -11.68 7.26
C GLY A 219 13.86 -12.13 6.88
N ARG A 220 14.48 -11.55 5.85
CA ARG A 220 15.79 -11.96 5.34
C ARG A 220 16.78 -10.79 5.34
N HIS A 221 18.09 -11.10 5.47
CA HIS A 221 19.13 -10.11 5.24
C HIS A 221 19.35 -9.96 3.73
N THR A 222 19.13 -8.75 3.24
CA THR A 222 19.30 -8.41 1.81
C THR A 222 20.14 -7.16 1.69
N GLY A 223 20.60 -6.81 0.49
CA GLY A 223 21.40 -5.63 0.25
C GLY A 223 20.77 -4.28 0.64
N THR A 224 19.52 -4.27 1.10
CA THR A 224 18.76 -3.06 1.50
C THR A 224 18.53 -2.97 3.00
N ASP A 225 19.43 -3.51 3.82
CA ASP A 225 19.28 -3.51 5.28
C ASP A 225 19.17 -2.11 5.90
N TRP A 226 19.73 -1.09 5.25
CA TRP A 226 19.65 0.32 5.65
C TRP A 226 18.23 0.92 5.56
N SER A 227 17.33 0.31 4.80
CA SER A 227 15.92 0.69 4.65
C SER A 227 14.98 -0.22 5.43
N ARG A 228 15.48 -0.97 6.43
CA ARG A 228 14.69 -1.87 7.26
C ARG A 228 14.63 -1.37 8.69
N THR A 229 13.54 -1.72 9.35
CA THR A 229 13.35 -1.43 10.77
C THR A 229 13.99 -2.53 11.61
N TYR A 230 14.98 -2.14 12.38
CA TYR A 230 15.57 -2.94 13.45
C TYR A 230 15.29 -2.26 14.79
N ILE A 231 15.19 -3.06 15.83
CA ILE A 231 15.01 -2.61 17.21
C ILE A 231 16.33 -2.83 17.96
N PRO A 232 17.13 -1.77 18.13
CA PRO A 232 18.35 -1.85 18.93
C PRO A 232 18.06 -1.77 20.43
N TYR A 233 18.85 -2.49 21.18
CA TYR A 233 19.05 -2.41 22.62
C TYR A 233 20.50 -2.00 22.87
N VAL A 234 20.91 -1.86 24.12
CA VAL A 234 22.28 -1.39 24.43
C VAL A 234 23.38 -2.26 23.78
N ASN A 235 23.22 -3.60 23.78
CA ASN A 235 24.22 -4.55 23.27
C ASN A 235 23.62 -5.59 22.30
N GLU A 236 22.37 -5.45 21.94
CA GLU A 236 21.66 -6.39 21.09
C GLU A 236 20.83 -5.65 20.04
N VAL A 237 20.56 -6.32 18.94
CA VAL A 237 19.70 -5.80 17.88
C VAL A 237 18.79 -6.91 17.40
N ARG A 238 17.52 -6.63 17.17
CA ARG A 238 16.59 -7.61 16.62
C ARG A 238 15.80 -7.08 15.43
N ARG A 239 15.24 -8.00 14.67
CA ARG A 239 14.21 -7.71 13.67
C ARG A 239 12.86 -7.48 14.36
N LEU A 240 11.92 -6.88 13.64
CA LEU A 240 10.52 -6.95 14.02
C LEU A 240 10.04 -8.41 14.00
N THR A 241 9.18 -8.77 14.94
CA THR A 241 8.55 -10.09 14.93
C THR A 241 7.42 -10.14 13.90
N PRO A 242 6.94 -11.32 13.47
CA PRO A 242 5.76 -11.41 12.62
C PRO A 242 4.51 -10.79 13.24
N LEU A 243 4.35 -10.83 14.56
CA LEU A 243 3.26 -10.19 15.29
C LEU A 243 3.32 -8.65 15.16
N GLU A 244 4.49 -8.07 15.36
CA GLU A 244 4.71 -6.64 15.15
C GLU A 244 4.47 -6.22 13.69
N CYS A 245 4.79 -7.09 12.74
CA CYS A 245 4.50 -6.87 11.33
C CYS A 245 2.99 -6.93 11.02
N GLU A 246 2.23 -7.81 11.70
CA GLU A 246 0.77 -7.85 11.63
C GLU A 246 0.18 -6.51 12.09
N ARG A 247 0.58 -6.05 13.28
CA ARG A 247 0.17 -4.74 13.83
C ARG A 247 0.55 -3.57 12.91
N LEU A 248 1.75 -3.60 12.30
CA LEU A 248 2.21 -2.58 11.35
C LEU A 248 1.42 -2.55 10.04
N GLN A 249 0.67 -3.59 9.71
CA GLN A 249 -0.26 -3.60 8.58
C GLN A 249 -1.71 -3.38 9.02
N GLY A 250 -1.96 -3.32 10.34
CA GLY A 250 -3.29 -3.14 10.92
C GLY A 250 -4.12 -4.42 10.98
N PHE A 251 -3.47 -5.59 10.91
CA PHE A 251 -4.14 -6.86 11.17
C PHE A 251 -4.30 -7.12 12.67
N PRO A 252 -5.28 -7.93 13.06
CA PRO A 252 -5.37 -8.46 14.42
C PRO A 252 -4.13 -9.27 14.80
N ASP A 253 -3.82 -9.32 16.11
CA ASP A 253 -2.73 -10.13 16.62
C ASP A 253 -2.89 -11.59 16.25
N HIS A 254 -1.80 -12.22 15.85
CA HIS A 254 -1.75 -13.63 15.43
C HIS A 254 -2.55 -13.98 14.17
N TRP A 255 -2.91 -13.01 13.36
CA TRP A 255 -3.68 -13.19 12.12
C TRP A 255 -3.10 -14.25 11.19
N THR A 256 -1.78 -14.25 11.03
CA THR A 256 -1.06 -15.18 10.14
C THR A 256 -0.48 -16.39 10.88
N LYS A 257 -0.76 -16.56 12.18
CA LYS A 257 -0.23 -17.66 13.00
C LYS A 257 -1.07 -18.91 12.83
N LEU A 258 -0.77 -19.68 11.80
CA LEU A 258 -1.42 -20.96 11.53
C LEU A 258 -0.59 -22.14 12.05
N HIS A 259 -1.27 -23.19 12.49
CA HIS A 259 -0.64 -24.48 12.75
C HIS A 259 -0.46 -25.25 11.43
N LEU A 260 0.67 -25.01 10.75
CA LEU A 260 0.99 -25.70 9.51
C LEU A 260 1.63 -27.05 9.81
N GLN A 261 1.01 -28.15 9.37
CA GLN A 261 1.58 -29.49 9.51
C GLN A 261 2.91 -29.58 8.76
N ASN A 262 3.92 -30.19 9.39
CA ASN A 262 5.25 -30.42 8.82
C ASN A 262 6.03 -29.16 8.39
N VAL A 263 5.70 -27.99 8.90
CA VAL A 263 6.42 -26.73 8.65
C VAL A 263 7.09 -26.26 9.93
N GLY A 264 8.41 -26.21 9.93
CA GLY A 264 9.18 -25.68 11.05
C GLY A 264 8.89 -24.18 11.28
N VAL A 265 9.11 -23.71 12.49
CA VAL A 265 8.77 -22.33 12.93
C VAL A 265 9.45 -21.26 12.07
N GLU A 266 10.74 -21.43 11.74
CA GLU A 266 11.48 -20.46 10.91
C GLU A 266 10.89 -20.34 9.49
N LYS A 267 10.50 -21.47 8.90
CA LYS A 267 9.85 -21.49 7.59
C LYS A 267 8.47 -20.86 7.66
N SER A 268 7.74 -21.10 8.75
CA SER A 268 6.43 -20.46 9.02
C SER A 268 6.61 -18.94 9.13
N ASP A 269 7.56 -18.45 9.93
CA ASP A 269 7.83 -17.02 10.05
C ASP A 269 8.24 -16.37 8.72
N SER A 270 9.05 -17.09 7.91
CA SER A 270 9.41 -16.59 6.57
C SER A 270 8.20 -16.40 5.65
N LEU A 271 7.22 -17.32 5.70
CA LEU A 271 5.96 -17.20 4.95
C LEU A 271 5.12 -16.02 5.46
N ARG A 272 5.06 -15.83 6.79
CA ARG A 272 4.37 -14.70 7.41
C ARG A 272 4.95 -13.36 6.99
N TYR A 273 6.28 -13.19 7.07
CA TYR A 273 6.95 -11.97 6.62
C TYR A 273 6.69 -11.68 5.13
N HIS A 274 6.75 -12.71 4.30
CA HIS A 274 6.49 -12.58 2.86
C HIS A 274 5.06 -12.09 2.61
N ALA A 275 4.08 -12.72 3.24
CA ALA A 275 2.68 -12.38 3.08
C ALA A 275 2.35 -10.96 3.62
N LEU A 276 2.88 -10.61 4.81
CA LEU A 276 2.69 -9.30 5.44
C LEU A 276 3.36 -8.15 4.66
N GLY A 277 4.53 -8.42 4.05
CA GLY A 277 5.20 -7.43 3.21
C GLY A 277 4.42 -7.08 1.95
N ASN A 278 3.70 -8.05 1.39
CA ASN A 278 2.84 -7.88 0.22
C ASN A 278 1.42 -7.40 0.57
N ALA A 279 1.02 -7.46 1.83
CA ALA A 279 -0.32 -7.07 2.24
C ALA A 279 -0.55 -5.56 2.14
N VAL A 280 -1.80 -5.16 1.93
CA VAL A 280 -2.25 -3.77 2.04
C VAL A 280 -2.36 -3.35 3.51
N SER A 281 -2.35 -2.04 3.76
CA SER A 281 -2.60 -1.49 5.09
C SER A 281 -4.10 -1.45 5.37
N VAL A 282 -4.56 -2.27 6.31
CA VAL A 282 -5.98 -2.42 6.64
C VAL A 282 -6.67 -1.08 6.99
N PRO A 283 -6.10 -0.19 7.83
CA PRO A 283 -6.76 1.07 8.18
C PRO A 283 -6.96 2.01 6.99
N VAL A 284 -6.05 1.99 6.01
CA VAL A 284 -6.23 2.79 4.77
C VAL A 284 -7.37 2.24 3.96
N VAL A 285 -7.44 0.91 3.80
CA VAL A 285 -8.55 0.24 3.10
C VAL A 285 -9.88 0.50 3.81
N SER A 286 -9.93 0.37 5.15
CA SER A 286 -11.14 0.63 5.93
C SER A 286 -11.63 2.07 5.77
N TRP A 287 -10.72 3.05 5.73
CA TRP A 287 -11.07 4.45 5.48
C TRP A 287 -11.68 4.64 4.07
N ILE A 288 -11.09 4.02 3.04
CA ILE A 288 -11.60 4.08 1.67
C ILE A 288 -12.95 3.35 1.56
N ALA A 289 -13.06 2.15 2.14
CA ALA A 289 -14.26 1.32 2.08
C ALA A 289 -15.47 1.99 2.74
N LYS A 290 -15.29 2.68 3.88
CA LYS A 290 -16.35 3.49 4.51
C LYS A 290 -16.88 4.55 3.56
N ARG A 291 -15.99 5.24 2.84
CA ARG A 291 -16.37 6.27 1.87
C ARG A 291 -17.05 5.67 0.63
N ILE A 292 -16.64 4.47 0.19
CA ILE A 292 -17.37 3.72 -0.85
C ILE A 292 -18.79 3.40 -0.35
N HIS A 293 -18.93 2.92 0.88
CA HIS A 293 -20.24 2.59 1.47
C HIS A 293 -21.16 3.81 1.51
N GLU A 294 -20.67 4.96 1.98
CA GLU A 294 -21.40 6.23 2.00
C GLU A 294 -21.85 6.67 0.60
N GLN A 295 -21.00 6.51 -0.42
CA GLN A 295 -21.36 6.86 -1.80
C GLN A 295 -22.36 5.86 -2.39
N LEU A 296 -22.33 4.58 -2.03
CA LEU A 296 -23.32 3.58 -2.45
C LEU A 296 -24.70 3.88 -1.85
N GLU A 297 -24.77 4.30 -0.60
CA GLU A 297 -26.01 4.72 0.07
C GLU A 297 -26.55 6.04 -0.50
N GLY A 298 -25.68 7.04 -0.70
CA GLY A 298 -26.05 8.36 -1.23
C GLY A 298 -26.48 8.34 -2.70
N ALA A 299 -25.99 7.42 -3.50
CA ALA A 299 -26.36 7.27 -4.91
C ALA A 299 -27.83 6.77 -5.10
N ALA A 300 -28.42 6.17 -4.08
CA ALA A 300 -29.87 5.87 -4.08
C ALA A 300 -30.72 7.16 -4.13
N ILE A 301 -30.15 8.30 -3.74
CA ILE A 301 -30.83 9.61 -3.67
C ILE A 301 -30.55 10.47 -4.93
N ALA A 302 -29.43 10.29 -5.62
CA ALA A 302 -28.91 11.23 -6.62
C ALA A 302 -29.08 10.82 -8.10
N CYS A 303 -30.01 9.92 -8.44
CA CYS A 303 -30.17 9.38 -9.81
C CYS A 303 -30.65 10.38 -10.89
N ASN A 304 -30.55 11.72 -10.72
CA ASN A 304 -31.18 12.71 -11.62
C ASN A 304 -30.27 13.82 -12.17
N LEU A 305 -28.94 13.72 -12.13
CA LEU A 305 -28.09 14.79 -12.68
C LEU A 305 -27.30 14.32 -13.91
N ARG A 306 -27.93 14.41 -15.09
CA ARG A 306 -27.23 14.45 -16.38
C ARG A 306 -26.81 15.90 -16.65
N SER A 307 -25.54 16.24 -16.44
CA SER A 307 -25.01 17.55 -16.78
C SER A 307 -23.80 17.51 -17.71
N ASN A 308 -23.63 18.56 -18.51
CA ASN A 308 -22.60 18.73 -19.54
C ASN A 308 -21.17 18.57 -18.98
N GLN A 309 -20.32 17.86 -19.70
CA GLN A 309 -19.01 17.35 -19.30
C GLN A 309 -18.00 18.39 -18.76
N LEU A 310 -17.87 19.54 -19.42
CA LEU A 310 -16.90 20.60 -19.03
C LEU A 310 -17.30 21.32 -17.74
N ARG A 311 -18.60 21.53 -17.54
CA ARG A 311 -19.13 22.16 -16.34
C ARG A 311 -18.91 21.29 -15.11
N PHE A 312 -18.94 19.98 -15.31
CA PHE A 312 -18.74 18.99 -14.26
C PHE A 312 -17.33 19.06 -13.65
N LEU A 313 -16.25 19.06 -14.45
CA LEU A 313 -14.87 19.13 -13.91
C LEU A 313 -14.63 20.42 -13.13
N THR A 314 -15.16 21.55 -13.60
CA THR A 314 -14.97 22.84 -12.94
C THR A 314 -15.76 22.95 -11.63
N GLU A 315 -17.05 22.57 -11.64
CA GLU A 315 -17.90 22.62 -10.43
C GLU A 315 -17.51 21.56 -9.38
N THR A 316 -17.05 20.40 -9.83
CA THR A 316 -16.65 19.31 -8.93
C THR A 316 -15.28 19.53 -8.32
N LEU A 317 -14.37 20.20 -9.02
CA LEU A 317 -13.05 20.58 -8.48
C LEU A 317 -13.16 21.52 -7.27
N GLU A 318 -14.17 22.38 -7.23
CA GLU A 318 -14.44 23.24 -6.06
C GLU A 318 -14.80 22.40 -4.82
N SER A 319 -15.37 21.21 -5.03
CA SER A 319 -15.69 20.27 -3.96
C SER A 319 -14.45 19.55 -3.39
N TRP A 320 -13.32 19.56 -4.12
CA TRP A 320 -12.08 18.90 -3.72
C TRP A 320 -10.89 19.87 -3.67
N PRO A 321 -10.84 20.76 -2.68
CA PRO A 321 -9.79 21.79 -2.59
C PRO A 321 -8.37 21.21 -2.56
N GLY A 322 -8.21 19.94 -2.21
CA GLY A 322 -6.92 19.23 -2.30
C GLY A 322 -6.41 19.03 -3.73
N LEU A 323 -7.28 19.05 -4.76
CA LEU A 323 -6.88 18.99 -6.17
C LEU A 323 -6.63 20.38 -6.77
N LEU A 324 -7.19 21.43 -6.20
CA LEU A 324 -6.96 22.79 -6.64
C LEU A 324 -5.57 23.26 -6.20
N GLY A 325 -4.87 24.00 -7.07
CA GLY A 325 -3.60 24.60 -6.72
C GLY A 325 -2.75 24.98 -7.93
N PRO A 326 -1.67 25.76 -7.73
CA PRO A 326 -0.88 26.34 -8.81
C PRO A 326 -0.11 25.32 -9.69
N LYS A 327 -0.07 24.05 -9.27
CA LYS A 327 0.57 22.95 -9.99
C LYS A 327 -0.44 21.94 -10.55
N MET A 328 -1.71 22.32 -10.60
CA MET A 328 -2.75 21.52 -11.24
C MET A 328 -2.47 21.42 -12.74
N ILE A 329 -2.59 20.20 -13.25
CA ILE A 329 -2.53 19.92 -14.68
C ILE A 329 -3.88 19.35 -15.14
N SER A 330 -4.24 19.64 -16.38
CA SER A 330 -5.39 19.03 -17.06
C SER A 330 -4.99 18.67 -18.49
N GLY A 331 -5.69 17.73 -19.10
CA GLY A 331 -5.41 17.29 -20.46
C GLY A 331 -6.30 16.15 -20.89
N ASN A 332 -6.05 15.68 -22.10
CA ASN A 332 -6.73 14.53 -22.68
C ASN A 332 -5.84 13.29 -22.60
N LEU A 333 -6.41 12.18 -22.17
CA LEU A 333 -5.68 10.92 -22.02
C LEU A 333 -5.23 10.34 -23.37
N SER A 334 -6.04 10.54 -24.45
CA SER A 334 -5.70 10.19 -25.82
C SER A 334 -4.40 10.86 -26.28
N GLU A 335 -4.23 12.16 -26.01
CA GLU A 335 -2.99 12.89 -26.34
C GLU A 335 -1.78 12.33 -25.61
N VAL A 336 -1.97 11.94 -24.34
CA VAL A 336 -0.91 11.30 -23.53
C VAL A 336 -0.49 9.95 -24.14
N GLN A 337 -1.43 9.16 -24.61
CA GLN A 337 -1.15 7.85 -25.21
C GLN A 337 -0.44 7.97 -26.57
N GLU A 338 -0.76 8.97 -27.37
CA GLU A 338 -0.13 9.22 -28.67
C GLU A 338 1.27 9.80 -28.55
N SER A 339 1.58 10.45 -27.45
CA SER A 339 2.87 11.09 -27.20
C SER A 339 3.95 10.08 -26.85
N ASP A 340 5.14 10.23 -27.45
CA ASP A 340 6.35 9.49 -27.06
C ASP A 340 7.11 10.13 -25.88
N ALA A 341 6.63 11.27 -25.38
CA ALA A 341 7.26 11.98 -24.28
C ALA A 341 7.08 11.21 -22.94
N LYS A 342 8.00 11.48 -22.01
CA LYS A 342 7.84 11.03 -20.62
C LYS A 342 6.69 11.77 -19.98
N VAL A 343 5.74 11.02 -19.43
CA VAL A 343 4.64 11.57 -18.64
C VAL A 343 4.98 11.50 -17.16
N ILE A 344 4.81 12.60 -16.45
CA ILE A 344 4.97 12.66 -14.99
C ILE A 344 3.58 12.83 -14.39
N TRP A 345 3.01 11.72 -13.93
CA TRP A 345 1.69 11.74 -13.30
C TRP A 345 1.76 12.36 -11.91
N PRO A 346 0.89 13.33 -11.59
CA PRO A 346 0.73 13.81 -10.23
C PRO A 346 0.21 12.72 -9.29
N LYS A 347 0.42 12.93 -8.00
CA LYS A 347 0.07 11.96 -6.94
C LYS A 347 -1.42 11.79 -6.73
N ALA A 348 -2.25 12.61 -7.36
CA ALA A 348 -3.70 12.56 -7.25
C ALA A 348 -4.35 13.14 -8.51
N GLY A 349 -5.54 12.65 -8.84
CA GLY A 349 -6.31 13.16 -9.98
C GLY A 349 -7.64 12.45 -10.16
N VAL A 350 -8.40 12.95 -11.12
CA VAL A 350 -9.67 12.39 -11.59
C VAL A 350 -9.67 12.38 -13.10
N LEU A 351 -10.10 11.27 -13.67
CA LEU A 351 -10.33 11.08 -15.11
C LEU A 351 -11.81 10.77 -15.34
N TRP A 352 -12.42 11.43 -16.31
CA TRP A 352 -13.74 11.08 -16.81
C TRP A 352 -13.74 11.09 -18.34
N LYS A 353 -14.08 9.96 -18.94
CA LYS A 353 -13.96 9.72 -20.38
C LYS A 353 -12.49 9.91 -20.82
N ASP A 354 -12.19 10.99 -21.55
CA ASP A 354 -10.85 11.32 -22.02
C ASP A 354 -10.17 12.45 -21.24
N GLU A 355 -10.95 13.23 -20.50
CA GLU A 355 -10.45 14.42 -19.80
C GLU A 355 -9.98 14.10 -18.37
N PHE A 356 -8.81 14.57 -17.98
CA PHE A 356 -8.31 14.44 -16.61
C PHE A 356 -7.87 15.77 -16.00
N VAL A 357 -7.97 15.80 -14.68
CA VAL A 357 -7.38 16.84 -13.83
C VAL A 357 -6.57 16.19 -12.73
N ALA A 358 -5.36 16.66 -12.53
CA ALA A 358 -4.46 16.06 -11.56
C ALA A 358 -3.58 17.09 -10.86
N ASN A 359 -3.19 16.80 -9.60
CA ASN A 359 -2.31 17.64 -8.80
C ASN A 359 -1.51 16.80 -7.79
N ASN A 360 -0.46 17.38 -7.24
CA ASN A 360 0.26 16.80 -6.12
C ASN A 360 -0.42 17.17 -4.81
N THR A 361 -1.12 16.21 -4.20
CA THR A 361 -1.77 16.37 -2.90
C THR A 361 -0.93 15.76 -1.77
N TYR A 362 -1.26 16.10 -0.53
CA TYR A 362 -0.68 15.42 0.63
C TYR A 362 -1.16 13.98 0.72
N PRO A 363 -0.27 13.02 1.07
CA PRO A 363 -0.59 11.59 1.16
C PRO A 363 -1.32 11.21 2.47
N SER A 364 -2.19 12.09 2.96
CA SER A 364 -2.93 11.96 4.21
C SER A 364 -4.39 12.31 4.04
N PRO A 365 -5.31 11.80 4.89
CA PRO A 365 -6.65 12.34 5.01
C PRO A 365 -6.64 13.76 5.58
N ALA A 366 -7.78 14.44 5.57
CA ALA A 366 -7.92 15.78 6.17
C ALA A 366 -7.65 15.76 7.67
N GLU A 367 -8.00 14.68 8.33
CA GLU A 367 -7.76 14.44 9.76
C GLU A 367 -6.85 13.22 9.96
N PRO A 368 -5.52 13.41 9.95
CA PRO A 368 -4.58 12.30 10.09
C PRO A 368 -4.56 11.74 11.52
N ILE A 369 -4.46 10.42 11.63
CA ILE A 369 -4.25 9.69 12.88
C ILE A 369 -2.79 9.26 12.93
N TYR A 370 -2.09 9.61 13.99
CA TYR A 370 -0.68 9.24 14.21
C TYR A 370 -0.57 8.15 15.28
N ALA A 371 0.44 7.31 15.15
CA ALA A 371 0.85 6.31 16.13
C ALA A 371 2.38 6.22 16.17
N ASP A 372 2.92 5.73 17.27
CA ASP A 372 4.34 5.51 17.46
C ASP A 372 4.68 4.03 17.37
N LEU A 373 5.88 3.70 16.85
CA LEU A 373 6.32 2.30 16.74
C LEU A 373 6.37 1.59 18.11
N MET A 374 6.55 2.35 19.18
CA MET A 374 6.54 1.81 20.55
C MET A 374 5.19 1.22 20.95
N ASP A 375 4.06 1.70 20.35
CA ASP A 375 2.72 1.15 20.60
C ASP A 375 2.54 -0.22 19.92
N ILE A 376 3.39 -0.54 18.94
CA ILE A 376 3.32 -1.76 18.13
C ILE A 376 4.23 -2.86 18.67
N ILE A 377 5.39 -2.49 19.26
CA ILE A 377 6.41 -3.42 19.73
C ILE A 377 5.87 -4.30 20.85
N GLU A 378 6.19 -5.60 20.79
CA GLU A 378 5.86 -6.55 21.84
C GLU A 378 6.52 -6.16 23.16
N HIS A 379 5.74 -6.17 24.25
CA HIS A 379 6.26 -5.95 25.60
C HIS A 379 7.10 -7.14 26.06
N GLY A 380 8.23 -6.85 26.68
CA GLY A 380 9.17 -7.86 27.15
C GLY A 380 10.21 -8.29 26.09
N ARG A 381 10.87 -9.41 26.36
CA ARG A 381 11.91 -9.94 25.46
C ARG A 381 11.29 -10.96 24.49
N PRO A 382 11.26 -10.66 23.18
CA PRO A 382 10.83 -11.63 22.16
C PRO A 382 11.78 -12.84 22.11
N ASP A 383 11.36 -13.90 21.41
CA ASP A 383 12.14 -15.10 21.19
C ASP A 383 13.54 -14.78 20.61
N ALA A 384 14.55 -15.51 21.07
CA ALA A 384 15.96 -15.30 20.71
C ALA A 384 16.24 -15.38 19.19
N ARG A 385 15.42 -16.11 18.42
CA ARG A 385 15.54 -16.22 16.95
C ARG A 385 15.35 -14.91 16.19
N TYR A 386 14.76 -13.91 16.80
CA TYR A 386 14.59 -12.59 16.18
C TYR A 386 15.81 -11.69 16.38
N PHE A 387 16.70 -12.03 17.33
CA PHE A 387 17.93 -11.31 17.57
C PHE A 387 19.00 -11.64 16.53
N LEU A 388 19.80 -10.63 16.20
CA LEU A 388 20.89 -10.78 15.25
C LEU A 388 22.09 -11.48 15.90
N SER A 389 22.74 -12.36 15.15
CA SER A 389 24.04 -12.86 15.53
C SER A 389 25.14 -11.82 15.27
N PRO A 390 26.32 -11.91 15.91
CA PRO A 390 27.47 -11.05 15.61
C PRO A 390 27.82 -11.01 14.12
N ASN A 391 27.80 -12.16 13.45
CA ASN A 391 28.06 -12.27 12.01
C ASN A 391 27.00 -11.54 11.16
N ALA A 392 25.74 -11.60 11.57
CA ALA A 392 24.66 -10.88 10.88
C ALA A 392 24.84 -9.37 11.02
N ALA A 393 25.19 -8.88 12.23
CA ALA A 393 25.48 -7.48 12.49
C ALA A 393 26.65 -6.98 11.64
N GLU A 394 27.75 -7.72 11.61
CA GLU A 394 28.92 -7.43 10.76
C GLU A 394 28.55 -7.39 9.27
N GLY A 395 27.74 -8.33 8.80
CA GLY A 395 27.24 -8.35 7.43
C GLY A 395 26.41 -7.12 7.07
N ILE A 396 25.57 -6.63 7.98
CA ILE A 396 24.77 -5.39 7.80
C ILE A 396 25.71 -4.20 7.69
N LEU A 397 26.62 -4.02 8.66
CA LEU A 397 27.58 -2.91 8.66
C LEU A 397 28.40 -2.86 7.38
N ARG A 398 28.95 -4.00 6.95
CA ARG A 398 29.74 -4.07 5.70
C ARG A 398 28.94 -3.64 4.47
N ARG A 399 27.67 -4.09 4.34
CA ARG A 399 26.82 -3.71 3.20
C ARG A 399 26.43 -2.24 3.22
N VAL A 400 26.13 -1.72 4.38
CA VAL A 400 25.79 -0.29 4.57
C VAL A 400 27.00 0.59 4.21
N ASP A 401 28.18 0.24 4.73
CA ASP A 401 29.41 0.98 4.47
C ASP A 401 29.83 0.92 2.99
N SER A 402 29.75 -0.28 2.37
CA SER A 402 30.08 -0.45 0.94
C SER A 402 29.16 0.34 -0.01
N GLN A 403 27.93 0.62 0.42
CA GLN A 403 26.96 1.39 -0.36
C GLN A 403 26.91 2.88 0.04
N ASN A 404 27.78 3.30 0.96
CA ASN A 404 27.78 4.64 1.54
C ASN A 404 26.39 5.09 2.03
N ARG A 405 25.69 4.19 2.75
CA ARG A 405 24.35 4.42 3.27
C ARG A 405 24.40 4.82 4.73
N TYR A 406 23.42 5.63 5.13
CA TYR A 406 23.28 6.07 6.50
C TYR A 406 22.53 5.03 7.33
N LEU A 407 23.04 4.76 8.53
CA LEU A 407 22.31 4.08 9.58
C LEU A 407 22.08 5.05 10.74
N PHE A 408 20.95 4.93 11.32
CA PHE A 408 20.64 5.61 12.57
C PHE A 408 21.72 5.37 13.63
N PRO A 409 22.24 6.41 14.32
CA PRO A 409 23.43 6.29 15.17
C PRO A 409 23.33 5.22 16.26
N TYR A 410 22.19 5.13 16.95
CA TYR A 410 21.99 4.09 17.98
C TYR A 410 21.98 2.67 17.40
N LEU A 411 21.37 2.48 16.23
CA LEU A 411 21.40 1.20 15.55
C LEU A 411 22.82 0.84 15.10
N ARG A 412 23.56 1.81 14.54
CA ARG A 412 24.98 1.61 14.18
C ARG A 412 25.80 1.21 15.39
N SER A 413 25.71 1.98 16.49
CA SER A 413 26.46 1.70 17.72
C SER A 413 26.12 0.32 18.30
N ALA A 414 24.84 -0.06 18.33
CA ALA A 414 24.43 -1.38 18.80
C ALA A 414 24.96 -2.53 17.90
N LEU A 415 24.94 -2.34 16.57
CA LEU A 415 25.51 -3.31 15.63
C LEU A 415 27.03 -3.42 15.76
N GLU A 416 27.76 -2.32 15.94
CA GLU A 416 29.21 -2.30 16.16
C GLU A 416 29.58 -3.04 17.46
N LYS A 417 28.88 -2.77 18.56
CA LYS A 417 29.07 -3.50 19.82
C LYS A 417 28.79 -5.00 19.64
N LEU A 418 27.68 -5.35 18.99
CA LEU A 418 27.26 -6.72 18.78
C LEU A 418 28.28 -7.49 17.90
N SER A 419 28.85 -6.83 16.87
CA SER A 419 29.83 -7.44 15.97
C SER A 419 31.27 -7.46 16.50
N GLY A 420 31.56 -6.76 17.62
CA GLY A 420 32.90 -6.58 18.14
C GLY A 420 33.77 -5.58 17.35
N ARG A 421 33.18 -4.78 16.47
CA ARG A 421 33.90 -3.67 15.81
C ARG A 421 34.26 -2.56 16.80
N ALA A 422 35.38 -1.90 16.59
CA ALA A 422 35.66 -0.65 17.30
C ALA A 422 34.57 0.38 17.02
N LEU A 423 34.10 1.02 18.08
CA LEU A 423 33.06 2.03 17.94
C LEU A 423 33.54 3.19 17.05
N HIS A 424 32.79 3.51 16.04
CA HIS A 424 33.02 4.73 15.26
C HIS A 424 32.97 5.92 16.23
N LYS A 425 34.01 6.71 16.30
CA LYS A 425 34.01 7.96 17.08
C LYS A 425 33.10 8.95 16.36
N ASN A 426 31.79 8.80 16.55
CA ASN A 426 30.85 9.83 16.16
C ASN A 426 31.03 11.02 17.09
N ARG A 427 31.49 12.14 16.55
CA ARG A 427 31.62 13.41 17.28
C ARG A 427 30.27 14.03 17.68
N ASP A 428 29.13 13.39 17.34
CA ASP A 428 27.79 13.99 17.42
C ASP A 428 26.79 13.17 18.24
N LEU A 429 27.23 12.43 19.26
CA LEU A 429 26.35 11.83 20.25
C LEU A 429 25.99 12.82 21.38
N ASP A 430 25.79 14.08 21.04
CA ASP A 430 25.18 15.02 21.96
C ASP A 430 23.66 14.83 21.93
N ILE A 431 23.11 14.33 23.02
CA ILE A 431 21.71 13.89 23.21
C ILE A 431 20.70 15.05 23.03
N SER A 432 21.18 16.29 22.92
CA SER A 432 20.38 17.50 22.74
C SER A 432 20.17 17.93 21.29
N LEU A 433 20.83 17.32 20.31
CA LEU A 433 20.71 17.69 18.91
C LEU A 433 19.58 16.90 18.23
N GLN A 434 18.52 17.62 17.92
CA GLN A 434 17.49 17.23 16.95
C GLN A 434 18.15 16.87 15.62
N ILE A 435 18.39 15.59 15.36
CA ILE A 435 18.94 15.14 14.09
C ILE A 435 17.89 15.35 13.02
N GLU A 436 18.15 16.28 12.13
CA GLU A 436 17.44 16.46 10.87
C GLU A 436 17.75 15.27 9.95
N LEU A 437 17.02 14.18 10.11
CA LEU A 437 16.97 13.14 9.10
C LEU A 437 16.02 13.61 8.00
N SER A 438 16.57 14.24 6.97
CA SER A 438 15.97 14.18 5.66
C SER A 438 15.89 12.69 5.30
N LEU A 439 14.71 12.09 5.41
CA LEU A 439 14.44 10.85 4.70
C LEU A 439 14.76 11.14 3.24
N PRO A 440 15.67 10.40 2.58
CA PRO A 440 15.88 10.57 1.16
C PRO A 440 14.51 10.44 0.51
N GLY A 441 14.14 11.43 -0.29
CA GLY A 441 12.94 11.39 -1.09
C GLY A 441 12.93 10.06 -1.83
N SER A 442 11.81 9.34 -1.75
CA SER A 442 11.49 8.16 -2.55
C SER A 442 12.66 7.22 -2.81
N VAL A 443 13.01 6.39 -1.84
CA VAL A 443 13.69 5.16 -2.16
C VAL A 443 12.65 4.24 -2.77
N GLU A 444 12.73 4.08 -4.07
CA GLU A 444 11.98 3.12 -4.84
C GLU A 444 12.11 1.75 -4.16
N CYS A 445 11.00 1.22 -3.65
CA CYS A 445 10.93 -0.20 -3.32
C CYS A 445 10.98 -0.94 -4.67
N VAL A 446 12.14 -1.47 -5.01
CA VAL A 446 12.33 -2.47 -6.06
C VAL A 446 11.70 -3.79 -5.61
#